data_957f3040df63cba2a589244966d92d92
#
_entry.id   957f3040df63cba2a589244966d92d92
#
_cell.length_a   1.000
_cell.length_b   1.000
_cell.length_c   1.000
_cell.angle_alpha   90.00
_cell.angle_beta   90.00
_cell.angle_gamma   90.00
#
_symmetry.space_group_name_H-M   'P 1'
#
loop_
_entity.id
_entity.type
_entity.pdbx_description
1 polymer ?
#
loop_
_entity_poly.entity_id
_entity_poly.type
_entity_poly.pdbx_seq_one_letter_code
_entity_poly.pdbx_strand_id
1 'polypeptide(L)'
;SGDLQHWSAPVYLGIMEHLPDTANCWAPECVFDDESGQYMLFWSSSFHKTNRLGIKNHRIWRCFTKDFQTFSQPELFFDPGFNCIDATLCKTESGWVMAFKDERGGNTELTRYKNIRLTFSKSLHAPFESITNPVTGHLTEGPCIVQKDERYYLFADCFMHGAYTCSTTEDFMHFQKVDVDFPAGLRHCSILNADVPEKR
;
A
#
# COMPACT_ATOMS: atom_id res chain seq x y z
N SER A 1 7.02 -13.86 13.41
CA SER A 1 6.07 -14.19 14.48
C SER A 1 5.11 -15.27 14.02
N GLY A 2 4.77 -16.22 14.90
CA GLY A 2 3.74 -17.23 14.65
C GLY A 2 2.39 -16.90 15.30
N ASP A 3 2.33 -15.86 16.12
CA ASP A 3 1.16 -15.50 16.93
C ASP A 3 0.89 -13.98 16.97
N LEU A 4 1.66 -13.19 16.23
CA LEU A 4 1.61 -11.71 16.19
C LEU A 4 1.85 -11.02 17.55
N GLN A 5 2.30 -11.78 18.56
CA GLN A 5 2.63 -11.26 19.90
C GLN A 5 4.12 -11.39 20.20
N HIS A 6 4.72 -12.51 19.83
CA HIS A 6 6.14 -12.78 20.02
C HIS A 6 6.89 -12.63 18.70
N TRP A 7 7.76 -11.65 18.62
CA TRP A 7 8.51 -11.31 17.41
C TRP A 7 9.97 -11.67 17.57
N SER A 8 10.57 -12.20 16.50
CA SER A 8 12.02 -12.32 16.41
C SER A 8 12.69 -10.94 16.40
N ALA A 9 14.00 -10.90 16.62
CA ALA A 9 14.73 -9.67 16.40
C ALA A 9 14.57 -9.20 14.94
N PRO A 10 14.50 -7.87 14.69
CA PRO A 10 14.43 -7.36 13.33
C PRO A 10 15.70 -7.68 12.55
N VAL A 11 15.54 -8.02 11.26
CA VAL A 11 16.64 -8.26 10.34
C VAL A 11 16.64 -7.16 9.29
N TYR A 12 17.79 -6.52 9.10
CA TYR A 12 17.96 -5.54 8.05
C TYR A 12 18.06 -6.22 6.69
N LEU A 13 17.21 -5.78 5.76
CA LEU A 13 17.19 -6.26 4.38
C LEU A 13 17.78 -5.20 3.46
N GLY A 14 19.04 -5.37 3.05
CA GLY A 14 19.76 -4.44 2.18
C GLY A 14 19.30 -4.45 0.71
N ILE A 15 17.99 -4.57 0.44
CA ILE A 15 17.44 -4.82 -0.90
C ILE A 15 17.82 -3.73 -1.90
N MET A 16 17.89 -2.48 -1.46
CA MET A 16 18.20 -1.32 -2.32
C MET A 16 19.69 -0.89 -2.28
N GLU A 17 20.57 -1.58 -1.56
CA GLU A 17 21.97 -1.15 -1.38
C GLU A 17 22.77 -1.08 -2.67
N HIS A 18 22.45 -1.92 -3.66
CA HIS A 18 23.11 -1.88 -4.97
C HIS A 18 22.59 -0.72 -5.87
N LEU A 19 21.62 0.04 -5.42
CA LEU A 19 21.13 1.28 -6.03
C LEU A 19 21.48 2.48 -5.13
N PRO A 20 22.74 2.92 -5.09
CA PRO A 20 23.25 3.85 -4.08
C PRO A 20 22.63 5.27 -4.16
N ASP A 21 21.91 5.57 -5.25
CA ASP A 21 21.16 6.82 -5.39
C ASP A 21 19.78 6.79 -4.72
N THR A 22 19.38 5.65 -4.15
CA THR A 22 18.11 5.49 -3.43
C THR A 22 18.05 6.42 -2.23
N ALA A 23 17.01 7.22 -2.15
CA ALA A 23 16.83 8.20 -1.08
C ALA A 23 16.05 7.63 0.12
N ASN A 24 15.20 6.64 -0.10
CA ASN A 24 14.36 6.02 0.92
C ASN A 24 13.73 4.69 0.46
N CYS A 25 13.20 3.94 1.44
CA CYS A 25 12.28 2.82 1.25
C CYS A 25 11.13 3.00 2.25
N TRP A 26 9.94 3.35 1.77
CA TRP A 26 8.80 3.68 2.62
C TRP A 26 7.65 2.71 2.44
N ALA A 27 6.87 2.52 3.50
CA ALA A 27 5.64 1.74 3.53
C ALA A 27 5.77 0.38 2.80
N PRO A 28 6.67 -0.52 3.25
CA PRO A 28 6.79 -1.85 2.66
C PRO A 28 5.56 -2.70 2.98
N GLU A 29 5.08 -3.42 1.98
CA GLU A 29 4.07 -4.46 2.14
C GLU A 29 4.50 -5.75 1.45
N CYS A 30 3.73 -6.82 1.67
CA CYS A 30 4.02 -8.13 1.12
C CYS A 30 2.72 -8.85 0.75
N VAL A 31 2.69 -9.48 -0.42
CA VAL A 31 1.62 -10.38 -0.84
C VAL A 31 2.20 -11.70 -1.34
N PHE A 32 1.45 -12.78 -1.22
CA PHE A 32 1.80 -14.04 -1.86
C PHE A 32 1.32 -14.03 -3.32
N ASP A 33 2.23 -14.36 -4.22
CA ASP A 33 1.96 -14.48 -5.65
C ASP A 33 1.77 -15.96 -6.00
N ASP A 34 0.53 -16.37 -6.16
CA ASP A 34 0.19 -17.78 -6.49
C ASP A 34 0.73 -18.21 -7.86
N GLU A 35 0.94 -17.26 -8.78
CA GLU A 35 1.40 -17.54 -10.13
C GLU A 35 2.87 -17.95 -10.15
N SER A 36 3.72 -17.29 -9.38
CA SER A 36 5.15 -17.62 -9.25
C SER A 36 5.47 -18.53 -8.07
N GLY A 37 4.55 -18.69 -7.11
CA GLY A 37 4.78 -19.41 -5.85
C GLY A 37 5.77 -18.71 -4.93
N GLN A 38 5.85 -17.39 -4.98
CA GLN A 38 6.77 -16.54 -4.21
C GLN A 38 6.01 -15.44 -3.46
N TYR A 39 6.64 -14.89 -2.44
CA TYR A 39 6.19 -13.63 -1.86
C TYR A 39 6.74 -12.46 -2.68
N MET A 40 5.89 -11.49 -2.98
CA MET A 40 6.29 -10.22 -3.56
C MET A 40 6.30 -9.16 -2.45
N LEU A 41 7.47 -8.60 -2.17
CA LEU A 41 7.62 -7.39 -1.36
C LEU A 41 7.56 -6.19 -2.28
N PHE A 42 6.87 -5.13 -1.86
CA PHE A 42 6.79 -3.87 -2.60
C PHE A 42 6.81 -2.69 -1.64
N TRP A 43 7.33 -1.58 -2.10
CA TRP A 43 7.55 -0.38 -1.28
C TRP A 43 7.65 0.87 -2.16
N SER A 44 7.65 2.03 -1.54
CA SER A 44 7.82 3.32 -2.22
C SER A 44 9.26 3.79 -2.10
N SER A 45 9.90 4.08 -3.24
CA SER A 45 11.24 4.67 -3.26
C SER A 45 11.31 5.88 -4.19
N SER A 46 12.13 6.86 -3.78
CA SER A 46 12.61 7.94 -4.64
C SER A 46 14.13 7.90 -4.74
N PHE A 47 14.68 8.61 -5.72
CA PHE A 47 16.11 8.68 -5.97
C PHE A 47 16.58 10.12 -5.89
N HIS A 48 17.78 10.36 -5.34
CA HIS A 48 18.33 11.71 -5.18
C HIS A 48 18.41 12.46 -6.52
N LYS A 49 18.80 11.78 -7.59
CA LYS A 49 18.89 12.36 -8.93
C LYS A 49 17.55 12.78 -9.54
N THR A 50 16.46 12.12 -9.14
CA THR A 50 15.12 12.44 -9.64
C THR A 50 14.38 13.43 -8.75
N ASN A 51 14.85 13.63 -7.52
CA ASN A 51 14.29 14.61 -6.60
C ASN A 51 14.74 16.02 -7.01
N ARG A 52 13.81 16.92 -7.25
CA ARG A 52 14.09 18.30 -7.68
C ARG A 52 13.49 19.30 -6.72
N LEU A 53 14.25 20.32 -6.35
CA LEU A 53 13.79 21.42 -5.47
C LEU A 53 13.15 20.92 -4.17
N GLY A 54 13.67 19.83 -3.59
CA GLY A 54 13.12 19.23 -2.38
C GLY A 54 11.84 18.41 -2.60
N ILE A 55 11.31 18.33 -3.82
CA ILE A 55 10.15 17.52 -4.17
C ILE A 55 10.63 16.10 -4.53
N LYS A 56 10.21 15.14 -3.75
CA LYS A 56 10.50 13.72 -4.00
C LYS A 56 9.62 13.19 -5.13
N ASN A 57 10.16 12.27 -5.91
CA ASN A 57 9.47 11.64 -7.04
C ASN A 57 9.44 10.13 -6.86
N HIS A 58 8.61 9.67 -5.92
CA HIS A 58 8.48 8.25 -5.59
C HIS A 58 7.77 7.46 -6.68
N ARG A 59 8.13 6.19 -6.73
CA ARG A 59 7.48 5.12 -7.48
C ARG A 59 7.38 3.88 -6.61
N ILE A 60 6.54 2.94 -7.00
CA ILE A 60 6.44 1.66 -6.31
C ILE A 60 7.43 0.68 -6.92
N TRP A 61 8.26 0.10 -6.09
CA TRP A 61 9.28 -0.90 -6.40
C TRP A 61 8.88 -2.24 -5.80
N ARG A 62 9.39 -3.32 -6.34
CA ARG A 62 9.15 -4.67 -5.83
C ARG A 62 10.39 -5.56 -5.95
N CYS A 63 10.38 -6.64 -5.18
CA CYS A 63 11.23 -7.81 -5.35
C CYS A 63 10.48 -9.07 -4.91
N PHE A 64 11.05 -10.23 -5.21
CA PHE A 64 10.45 -11.52 -4.90
C PHE A 64 11.36 -12.33 -3.97
N THR A 65 10.73 -13.18 -3.14
CA THR A 65 11.43 -14.11 -2.24
C THR A 65 10.57 -15.35 -2.01
N LYS A 66 11.22 -16.48 -1.77
CA LYS A 66 10.56 -17.74 -1.32
C LYS A 66 10.69 -17.95 0.18
N ASP A 67 11.68 -17.37 0.80
CA ASP A 67 12.16 -17.74 2.13
C ASP A 67 12.43 -16.55 3.07
N PHE A 68 12.24 -15.32 2.60
CA PHE A 68 12.62 -14.09 3.28
C PHE A 68 14.11 -14.01 3.69
N GLN A 69 14.98 -14.80 3.05
CA GLN A 69 16.41 -14.79 3.22
C GLN A 69 17.12 -14.36 1.93
N THR A 70 16.62 -14.83 0.80
CA THR A 70 17.13 -14.49 -0.53
C THR A 70 16.06 -13.71 -1.31
N PHE A 71 16.50 -12.64 -1.98
CA PHE A 71 15.61 -11.73 -2.69
C PHE A 71 16.07 -11.55 -4.14
N SER A 72 15.13 -11.44 -5.05
CA SER A 72 15.43 -11.01 -6.41
C SER A 72 15.94 -9.57 -6.43
N GLN A 73 16.55 -9.14 -7.52
CA GLN A 73 16.88 -7.72 -7.72
C GLN A 73 15.58 -6.90 -7.68
N PRO A 74 15.59 -5.70 -7.06
CA PRO A 74 14.45 -4.81 -7.08
C PRO A 74 14.21 -4.28 -8.50
N GLU A 75 12.96 -4.17 -8.84
CA GLU A 75 12.51 -3.62 -10.12
C GLU A 75 11.38 -2.63 -9.94
N LEU A 76 11.21 -1.73 -10.91
CA LEU A 76 10.09 -0.80 -10.94
C LEU A 76 8.80 -1.60 -11.14
N PHE A 77 7.87 -1.44 -10.21
CA PHE A 77 6.59 -2.15 -10.24
C PHE A 77 5.46 -1.28 -10.79
N PHE A 78 5.36 -0.02 -10.32
CA PHE A 78 4.30 0.87 -10.76
C PHE A 78 4.78 2.31 -10.87
N ASP A 79 4.51 2.92 -12.02
CA ASP A 79 4.75 4.33 -12.31
C ASP A 79 3.50 4.96 -12.94
N PRO A 80 2.73 5.74 -12.17
CA PRO A 80 1.56 6.45 -12.69
C PRO A 80 1.92 7.72 -13.48
N GLY A 81 3.22 8.03 -13.67
CA GLY A 81 3.70 9.27 -14.25
C GLY A 81 3.75 10.45 -13.26
N PHE A 82 3.42 10.23 -12.00
CA PHE A 82 3.47 11.24 -10.94
C PHE A 82 3.88 10.63 -9.59
N ASN A 83 4.18 11.49 -8.61
CA ASN A 83 4.62 11.08 -7.28
C ASN A 83 3.55 10.27 -6.56
N CYS A 84 3.85 9.01 -6.20
CA CYS A 84 2.94 8.09 -5.52
C CYS A 84 3.65 7.31 -4.43
N ILE A 85 2.95 7.04 -3.32
CA ILE A 85 3.46 6.27 -2.19
C ILE A 85 2.38 5.36 -1.61
N ASP A 86 2.72 4.59 -0.59
CA ASP A 86 1.83 3.82 0.27
C ASP A 86 0.89 2.91 -0.54
N ALA A 87 1.47 2.06 -1.39
CA ALA A 87 0.66 1.09 -2.13
C ALA A 87 0.26 -0.07 -1.23
N THR A 88 -0.97 -0.55 -1.39
CA THR A 88 -1.47 -1.83 -0.87
C THR A 88 -2.13 -2.61 -1.99
N LEU A 89 -2.12 -3.93 -1.91
CA LEU A 89 -2.66 -4.84 -2.92
C LEU A 89 -3.73 -5.75 -2.34
N CYS A 90 -4.82 -5.91 -3.07
CA CYS A 90 -5.85 -6.88 -2.74
C CYS A 90 -6.16 -7.75 -3.96
N LYS A 91 -6.18 -9.08 -3.74
CA LYS A 91 -6.60 -10.04 -4.75
C LYS A 91 -8.11 -10.05 -4.87
N THR A 92 -8.62 -10.08 -6.08
CA THR A 92 -10.04 -10.16 -6.41
C THR A 92 -10.32 -11.34 -7.34
N GLU A 93 -11.56 -11.65 -7.60
CA GLU A 93 -11.92 -12.68 -8.58
C GLU A 93 -11.46 -12.34 -10.00
N SER A 94 -11.37 -11.06 -10.34
CA SER A 94 -10.99 -10.57 -11.68
C SER A 94 -9.51 -10.25 -11.83
N GLY A 95 -8.70 -10.39 -10.80
CA GLY A 95 -7.27 -10.06 -10.78
C GLY A 95 -6.86 -9.34 -9.49
N TRP A 96 -6.19 -8.21 -9.61
CA TRP A 96 -5.65 -7.44 -8.50
C TRP A 96 -6.09 -5.99 -8.55
N VAL A 97 -6.39 -5.44 -7.39
CA VAL A 97 -6.54 -4.00 -7.18
C VAL A 97 -5.38 -3.49 -6.34
N MET A 98 -4.79 -2.39 -6.75
CA MET A 98 -3.81 -1.63 -5.98
C MET A 98 -4.46 -0.33 -5.55
N ALA A 99 -4.48 -0.05 -4.25
CA ALA A 99 -4.72 1.29 -3.75
C ALA A 99 -3.38 1.95 -3.45
N PHE A 100 -3.25 3.22 -3.76
CA PHE A 100 -2.02 3.99 -3.53
C PHE A 100 -2.35 5.46 -3.26
N LYS A 101 -1.45 6.14 -2.57
CA LYS A 101 -1.57 7.57 -2.33
C LYS A 101 -1.04 8.38 -3.51
N ASP A 102 -1.86 9.28 -4.02
CA ASP A 102 -1.42 10.37 -4.90
C ASP A 102 -0.66 11.41 -4.06
N GLU A 103 0.67 11.39 -4.14
CA GLU A 103 1.55 12.19 -3.26
C GLU A 103 1.89 13.55 -3.86
N ARG A 104 1.14 14.02 -4.87
CA ARG A 104 1.32 15.38 -5.42
C ARG A 104 0.88 16.46 -4.43
N GLY A 105 1.32 17.68 -4.67
CA GLY A 105 0.94 18.86 -3.88
C GLY A 105 1.53 18.93 -2.48
N GLY A 106 1.14 19.94 -1.73
CA GLY A 106 1.54 20.19 -0.35
C GLY A 106 0.55 19.60 0.66
N ASN A 107 0.96 19.53 1.93
CA ASN A 107 0.11 19.10 3.05
C ASN A 107 -0.69 20.31 3.58
N THR A 108 -1.65 20.77 2.81
CA THR A 108 -2.52 21.89 3.18
C THR A 108 -3.97 21.56 2.83
N GLU A 109 -4.91 22.19 3.53
CA GLU A 109 -6.36 22.04 3.24
C GLU A 109 -6.75 22.48 1.82
N LEU A 110 -5.88 23.23 1.13
CA LEU A 110 -6.11 23.67 -0.25
C LEU A 110 -5.66 22.65 -1.30
N THR A 111 -5.03 21.56 -0.90
CA THR A 111 -4.58 20.54 -1.85
C THR A 111 -5.76 19.79 -2.46
N ARG A 112 -5.63 19.43 -3.74
CA ARG A 112 -6.55 18.51 -4.43
C ARG A 112 -6.01 17.06 -4.47
N TYR A 113 -4.84 16.87 -3.95
CA TYR A 113 -4.11 15.61 -3.94
C TYR A 113 -4.02 15.08 -2.50
N LYS A 114 -3.04 14.21 -2.24
CA LYS A 114 -2.92 13.54 -0.95
C LYS A 114 -4.17 12.72 -0.63
N ASN A 115 -4.62 11.95 -1.62
CA ASN A 115 -5.80 11.09 -1.56
C ASN A 115 -5.47 9.70 -2.10
N ILE A 116 -6.34 8.76 -1.84
CA ILE A 116 -6.18 7.39 -2.33
C ILE A 116 -6.84 7.26 -3.70
N ARG A 117 -6.13 6.58 -4.61
CA ARG A 117 -6.59 6.15 -5.92
C ARG A 117 -6.44 4.66 -6.06
N LEU A 118 -7.19 4.09 -6.99
CA LEU A 118 -7.09 2.68 -7.33
C LEU A 118 -6.57 2.51 -8.76
N THR A 119 -5.95 1.35 -8.99
CA THR A 119 -5.58 0.86 -10.32
C THR A 119 -5.70 -0.67 -10.33
N PHE A 120 -5.85 -1.27 -11.49
CA PHE A 120 -6.25 -2.66 -11.64
C PHE A 120 -5.30 -3.42 -12.57
N SER A 121 -5.13 -4.71 -12.29
CA SER A 121 -4.35 -5.61 -13.15
C SER A 121 -4.93 -7.02 -13.14
N LYS A 122 -4.73 -7.77 -14.21
CA LYS A 122 -5.10 -9.19 -14.28
C LYS A 122 -4.19 -10.09 -13.45
N SER A 123 -2.93 -9.72 -13.30
CA SER A 123 -1.93 -10.45 -12.51
C SER A 123 -0.90 -9.49 -11.94
N LEU A 124 -0.09 -9.95 -10.97
CA LEU A 124 1.02 -9.17 -10.44
C LEU A 124 2.13 -8.95 -11.48
N HIS A 125 2.17 -9.74 -12.55
CA HIS A 125 3.14 -9.65 -13.65
C HIS A 125 2.65 -8.85 -14.86
N ALA A 126 1.38 -8.44 -14.87
CA ALA A 126 0.80 -7.60 -15.89
C ALA A 126 0.78 -6.11 -15.46
N PRO A 127 0.69 -5.16 -16.40
CA PRO A 127 0.57 -3.74 -16.07
C PRO A 127 -0.67 -3.46 -15.21
N PHE A 128 -0.53 -2.50 -14.29
CA PHE A 128 -1.64 -1.87 -13.59
C PHE A 128 -2.13 -0.68 -14.40
N GLU A 129 -3.41 -0.69 -14.75
CA GLU A 129 -4.03 0.27 -15.66
C GLU A 129 -5.30 0.89 -15.05
N SER A 130 -5.88 1.87 -15.72
CA SER A 130 -7.17 2.47 -15.34
C SER A 130 -7.15 3.11 -13.94
N ILE A 131 -6.26 4.09 -13.76
CA ILE A 131 -6.20 4.85 -12.50
C ILE A 131 -7.52 5.61 -12.30
N THR A 132 -8.16 5.37 -11.15
CA THR A 132 -9.43 6.01 -10.81
C THR A 132 -9.28 7.50 -10.48
N ASN A 133 -10.39 8.21 -10.41
CA ASN A 133 -10.49 9.43 -9.60
C ASN A 133 -10.23 9.10 -8.12
N PRO A 134 -9.96 10.11 -7.26
CA PRO A 134 -9.83 9.88 -5.83
C PRO A 134 -11.03 9.12 -5.25
N VAL A 135 -10.76 8.08 -4.46
CA VAL A 135 -11.77 7.30 -3.75
C VAL A 135 -11.88 7.69 -2.27
N THR A 136 -11.00 8.57 -1.81
CA THR A 136 -11.05 9.19 -0.48
C THR A 136 -11.03 10.72 -0.59
N GLY A 137 -11.30 11.41 0.51
CA GLY A 137 -11.01 12.83 0.64
C GLY A 137 -9.50 13.12 0.54
N HIS A 138 -9.14 14.39 0.46
CA HIS A 138 -7.74 14.82 0.53
C HIS A 138 -7.16 14.64 1.95
N LEU A 139 -5.81 14.71 2.06
CA LEU A 139 -5.05 14.51 3.29
C LEU A 139 -5.24 13.11 3.91
N THR A 140 -5.37 12.11 3.04
CA THR A 140 -5.38 10.70 3.41
C THR A 140 -4.16 9.96 2.87
N GLU A 141 -3.70 8.95 3.63
CA GLU A 141 -2.53 8.12 3.28
C GLU A 141 -2.66 6.69 3.83
N GLY A 142 -1.65 5.86 3.62
CA GLY A 142 -1.57 4.51 4.19
C GLY A 142 -2.82 3.68 3.95
N PRO A 143 -3.27 3.47 2.70
CA PRO A 143 -4.44 2.65 2.44
C PRO A 143 -4.19 1.20 2.83
N CYS A 144 -5.22 0.52 3.31
CA CYS A 144 -5.26 -0.93 3.44
C CYS A 144 -6.61 -1.42 2.91
N ILE A 145 -6.58 -2.45 2.05
CA ILE A 145 -7.80 -3.08 1.54
C ILE A 145 -7.88 -4.51 2.07
N VAL A 146 -9.02 -4.86 2.62
CA VAL A 146 -9.31 -6.25 3.04
C VAL A 146 -10.67 -6.67 2.48
N GLN A 147 -10.74 -7.90 2.00
CA GLN A 147 -12.02 -8.52 1.67
C GLN A 147 -12.57 -9.23 2.90
N LYS A 148 -13.83 -8.98 3.20
CA LYS A 148 -14.59 -9.73 4.19
C LYS A 148 -15.98 -10.01 3.64
N ASP A 149 -16.35 -11.26 3.65
CA ASP A 149 -17.55 -11.77 2.99
C ASP A 149 -17.52 -11.38 1.48
N GLU A 150 -18.55 -10.80 0.94
CA GLU A 150 -18.63 -10.37 -0.47
C GLU A 150 -18.23 -8.90 -0.68
N ARG A 151 -17.65 -8.23 0.34
CA ARG A 151 -17.33 -6.81 0.31
C ARG A 151 -15.85 -6.56 0.53
N TYR A 152 -15.40 -5.44 -0.01
CA TYR A 152 -14.08 -4.89 0.23
C TYR A 152 -14.17 -3.69 1.16
N TYR A 153 -13.24 -3.60 2.08
CA TYR A 153 -13.12 -2.49 3.04
C TYR A 153 -11.81 -1.78 2.79
N LEU A 154 -11.92 -0.49 2.47
CA LEU A 154 -10.78 0.41 2.31
C LEU A 154 -10.61 1.24 3.57
N PHE A 155 -9.48 1.08 4.21
CA PHE A 155 -9.06 1.87 5.36
C PHE A 155 -8.01 2.89 4.92
N ALA A 156 -8.01 4.08 5.52
CA ALA A 156 -7.00 5.10 5.25
C ALA A 156 -6.79 6.02 6.46
N ASP A 157 -5.57 6.48 6.62
CA ASP A 157 -5.14 7.42 7.66
C ASP A 157 -5.44 8.86 7.22
N CYS A 158 -6.22 9.58 7.98
CA CYS A 158 -6.45 11.02 7.84
C CYS A 158 -5.36 11.77 8.61
N PHE A 159 -4.14 11.73 8.11
CA PHE A 159 -2.89 12.04 8.82
C PHE A 159 -2.82 13.46 9.42
N MET A 160 -3.51 14.44 8.86
CA MET A 160 -3.54 15.81 9.41
C MET A 160 -4.55 15.96 10.56
N HIS A 161 -5.48 15.03 10.69
CA HIS A 161 -6.58 15.11 11.66
C HIS A 161 -6.46 14.08 12.79
N GLY A 162 -5.44 13.20 12.74
CA GLY A 162 -5.26 12.12 13.73
C GLY A 162 -6.43 11.14 13.76
N ALA A 163 -7.10 10.94 12.63
CA ALA A 163 -8.26 10.08 12.47
C ALA A 163 -8.00 8.99 11.43
N TYR A 164 -8.81 7.95 11.47
CA TYR A 164 -8.84 6.88 10.47
C TYR A 164 -10.20 6.85 9.80
N THR A 165 -10.26 6.45 8.54
CA THR A 165 -11.51 6.28 7.81
C THR A 165 -11.64 4.86 7.30
N CYS A 166 -12.87 4.38 7.22
CA CYS A 166 -13.23 3.12 6.60
C CYS A 166 -14.35 3.36 5.59
N SER A 167 -14.23 2.75 4.42
CA SER A 167 -15.29 2.72 3.41
C SER A 167 -15.44 1.31 2.88
N THR A 168 -16.64 0.90 2.53
CA THR A 168 -16.92 -0.39 1.91
C THR A 168 -17.35 -0.23 0.46
N THR A 169 -17.02 -1.23 -0.37
CA THR A 169 -17.39 -1.31 -1.78
C THR A 169 -17.56 -2.77 -2.21
N GLU A 170 -18.38 -2.99 -3.24
CA GLU A 170 -18.51 -4.29 -3.92
C GLU A 170 -17.87 -4.27 -5.32
N ASP A 171 -17.66 -3.08 -5.90
CA ASP A 171 -17.27 -2.88 -7.30
C ASP A 171 -16.05 -1.98 -7.50
N PHE A 172 -15.46 -1.44 -6.43
CA PHE A 172 -14.36 -0.45 -6.46
C PHE A 172 -14.70 0.88 -7.19
N MET A 173 -15.97 1.11 -7.47
CA MET A 173 -16.48 2.34 -8.10
C MET A 173 -17.33 3.14 -7.13
N HIS A 174 -18.13 2.47 -6.32
CA HIS A 174 -19.04 3.07 -5.36
C HIS A 174 -18.61 2.73 -3.94
N PHE A 175 -18.25 3.77 -3.19
CA PHE A 175 -17.77 3.63 -1.81
C PHE A 175 -18.81 4.19 -0.84
N GLN A 176 -19.09 3.42 0.21
CA GLN A 176 -19.95 3.83 1.32
C GLN A 176 -19.13 3.92 2.58
N LYS A 177 -19.18 5.08 3.26
CA LYS A 177 -18.48 5.26 4.54
C LYS A 177 -19.05 4.29 5.58
N VAL A 178 -18.15 3.70 6.36
CA VAL A 178 -18.47 2.82 7.49
C VAL A 178 -17.91 3.48 8.75
N ASP A 179 -18.76 3.63 9.75
CA ASP A 179 -18.31 4.10 11.06
C ASP A 179 -17.68 2.94 11.83
N VAL A 180 -16.41 3.10 12.17
CA VAL A 180 -15.62 2.14 12.93
C VAL A 180 -14.96 2.89 14.07
N ASP A 181 -15.00 2.29 15.26
CA ASP A 181 -14.29 2.82 16.42
C ASP A 181 -12.82 2.37 16.35
N PHE A 182 -11.96 3.30 16.01
CA PHE A 182 -10.53 3.04 15.89
C PHE A 182 -9.79 3.42 17.16
N PRO A 183 -8.75 2.66 17.55
CA PRO A 183 -7.86 3.07 18.61
C PRO A 183 -7.24 4.44 18.34
N ALA A 184 -7.15 5.26 19.38
CA ALA A 184 -6.52 6.58 19.26
C ALA A 184 -5.05 6.46 18.87
N GLY A 185 -4.59 7.33 17.97
CA GLY A 185 -3.19 7.39 17.52
C GLY A 185 -2.82 6.32 16.49
N LEU A 186 -3.80 5.60 15.94
CA LEU A 186 -3.56 4.65 14.86
C LEU A 186 -3.05 5.38 13.60
N ARG A 187 -1.97 4.85 13.03
CA ARG A 187 -1.34 5.33 11.79
C ARG A 187 -0.91 4.12 10.97
N HIS A 188 -1.09 4.15 9.64
CA HIS A 188 -0.62 3.15 8.70
C HIS A 188 -0.76 1.71 9.22
N CYS A 189 -1.95 1.15 9.19
CA CYS A 189 -2.19 -0.22 9.65
C CYS A 189 -2.27 -1.21 8.49
N SER A 190 -1.91 -2.46 8.76
CA SER A 190 -2.30 -3.61 7.94
C SER A 190 -3.40 -4.38 8.69
N ILE A 191 -4.44 -4.76 7.97
CA ILE A 191 -5.60 -5.48 8.52
C ILE A 191 -5.63 -6.87 7.89
N LEU A 192 -5.74 -7.87 8.74
CA LEU A 192 -5.82 -9.27 8.32
C LEU A 192 -7.14 -9.86 8.81
N ASN A 193 -7.77 -10.68 7.97
CA ASN A 193 -8.81 -11.58 8.44
C ASN A 193 -8.17 -12.66 9.30
N ALA A 194 -8.51 -12.70 10.58
CA ALA A 194 -8.11 -13.78 11.46
C ALA A 194 -9.36 -14.47 11.97
N ASP A 195 -9.39 -15.80 11.83
CA ASP A 195 -10.31 -16.62 12.61
C ASP A 195 -9.85 -16.57 14.06
N VAL A 196 -10.36 -15.61 14.81
CA VAL A 196 -10.11 -15.56 16.26
C VAL A 196 -10.98 -16.66 16.90
N PRO A 197 -10.39 -17.68 17.53
CA PRO A 197 -11.18 -18.66 18.27
C PRO A 197 -12.02 -17.93 19.31
N GLU A 198 -13.33 -18.15 19.31
CA GLU A 198 -14.17 -17.65 20.37
C GLU A 198 -13.55 -18.05 21.72
N LYS A 199 -13.28 -17.05 22.56
CA LYS A 199 -12.86 -17.34 23.94
C LYS A 199 -13.98 -18.11 24.60
N ARG A 200 -13.77 -19.42 24.78
CA ARG A 200 -14.62 -20.27 25.60
C ARG A 200 -14.44 -19.94 27.08
#